data_2452d59f5c8437b197a856a2f75427ef
#
_entry.id   2452d59f5c8437b197a856a2f75427ef
#
_cell.length_a   1.000
_cell.length_b   1.000
_cell.length_c   1.000
_cell.angle_alpha   90.00
_cell.angle_beta   90.00
_cell.angle_gamma   90.00
#
_symmetry.space_group_name_H-M   'P 1'
#
loop_
_entity.id
_entity.type
_entity.pdbx_description
1 polymer ?
#
loop_
_entity_poly.entity_id
_entity_poly.type
_entity_poly.pdbx_seq_one_letter_code
_entity_poly.pdbx_strand_id
1 'polypeptide(L)'
;MMDINDLTNSINGKLYGNDDFFSIDGFTGKMTFLHDAHTGDIVIRETIDSTGVEMAFNKNIACLITPEPIDGAIEAAERLNFPLIVIDNMETARQYVQEHAEKENSKKSPGLIKQVEEKLTGNEERISIEGIAEKIPFLGKDDNQNDKVVINDSENKRIGDIQRLTRKVEGKLLGNNDFFSIDGFTGRFTFLNDAHTGDIVIRHWINGTGIEMAFNKNIACLITQNPKDGAIEAAERLNFPLIVTDKIELANAYALKHTIKKYSPDSTNIVVTGTNGKSTTSHMIYHILNNAGYHVLTNTDSESEFNTLIDPMVSKLISDEVITNGNMDYLVIEVSEVQGWMDKLMKNHAALMSEAIKPKVGVITNIAMDHIGLVNSIDDVFEEIKAVPKAIGDGVTVLNHDDELVLKLDAENPFYTSMSPLDEENSVYFDGENIIYDGDSILSIDDLPFKGSHFIQNILSAIGACISLDIETDKIIEGVKSYKALNRRFAKLNDKPLIIDDFAHNPDGIKATISETLKMLPENQKLHVACAIRGSRGVEINQLNVDALVESMTDDIELYLSSSNDVVNELNHVEDDEREAFFKTLNENGIDYVHFDNLKDCLSEVYGRASENDIILLIGAQGMDPAESILKDII
;
A
#
# COMPACT_ATOMS: atom_id res chain seq x y z
N MET A 1 27.60 13.08 -20.16
CA MET A 1 26.41 12.26 -20.43
C MET A 1 26.92 10.84 -20.52
N MET A 2 26.36 9.90 -19.79
CA MET A 2 26.87 8.52 -19.73
C MET A 2 26.44 7.79 -21.02
N ASP A 3 27.40 7.23 -21.74
CA ASP A 3 27.16 6.41 -22.95
C ASP A 3 27.05 4.94 -22.52
N ILE A 4 26.16 4.16 -23.16
CA ILE A 4 25.94 2.74 -22.79
C ILE A 4 27.20 1.90 -23.05
N ASN A 5 27.95 2.24 -24.08
CA ASN A 5 29.21 1.56 -24.40
C ASN A 5 30.29 1.91 -23.38
N ASP A 6 30.31 3.17 -22.88
CA ASP A 6 31.20 3.58 -21.80
C ASP A 6 30.84 2.84 -20.50
N LEU A 7 29.55 2.71 -20.18
CA LEU A 7 29.08 1.91 -19.03
C LEU A 7 29.48 0.43 -19.19
N THR A 8 29.14 -0.18 -20.34
CA THR A 8 29.43 -1.59 -20.63
C THR A 8 30.92 -1.89 -20.47
N ASN A 9 31.80 -1.02 -21.02
CA ASN A 9 33.25 -1.18 -20.91
C ASN A 9 33.75 -0.99 -19.47
N SER A 10 33.17 -0.04 -18.73
CA SER A 10 33.59 0.28 -17.35
C SER A 10 33.25 -0.85 -16.36
N ILE A 11 32.19 -1.61 -16.62
CA ILE A 11 31.79 -2.75 -15.78
C ILE A 11 32.22 -4.09 -16.37
N ASN A 12 33.05 -4.06 -17.43
CA ASN A 12 33.57 -5.24 -18.12
C ASN A 12 32.45 -6.20 -18.59
N GLY A 13 31.38 -5.63 -19.13
CA GLY A 13 30.18 -6.34 -19.56
C GLY A 13 30.16 -6.62 -21.05
N LYS A 14 29.13 -7.37 -21.49
CA LYS A 14 28.79 -7.62 -22.88
C LYS A 14 27.35 -7.15 -23.12
N LEU A 15 27.18 -6.22 -24.06
CA LEU A 15 25.89 -5.65 -24.43
C LEU A 15 25.16 -6.53 -25.44
N TYR A 16 23.84 -6.69 -25.24
CA TYR A 16 22.89 -7.32 -26.14
C TYR A 16 21.72 -6.37 -26.40
N GLY A 17 21.05 -6.52 -27.54
CA GLY A 17 19.94 -5.67 -27.95
C GLY A 17 20.38 -4.29 -28.41
N ASN A 18 19.77 -3.22 -27.88
CA ASN A 18 20.01 -1.84 -28.29
C ASN A 18 21.32 -1.27 -27.72
N ASP A 19 22.06 -0.56 -28.55
CA ASP A 19 23.28 0.15 -28.20
C ASP A 19 23.10 1.68 -28.08
N ASP A 20 21.87 2.19 -28.27
CA ASP A 20 21.53 3.61 -28.18
C ASP A 20 20.65 3.91 -26.95
N PHE A 21 21.30 4.30 -25.88
CA PHE A 21 20.67 4.73 -24.63
C PHE A 21 19.78 5.97 -24.76
N PHE A 22 20.09 6.81 -25.74
CA PHE A 22 19.54 8.16 -25.84
C PHE A 22 18.22 8.24 -26.59
N SER A 23 17.77 7.13 -27.13
CA SER A 23 16.43 7.02 -27.73
C SER A 23 15.31 6.90 -26.69
N ILE A 24 15.65 6.77 -25.39
CA ILE A 24 14.67 6.64 -24.32
C ILE A 24 14.38 8.02 -23.74
N ASP A 25 13.21 8.55 -24.04
CA ASP A 25 12.70 9.76 -23.38
C ASP A 25 12.66 9.56 -21.87
N GLY A 26 13.39 10.39 -21.12
CA GLY A 26 13.40 10.36 -19.66
C GLY A 26 14.56 9.59 -19.01
N PHE A 27 15.68 9.32 -19.72
CA PHE A 27 16.85 8.70 -19.10
C PHE A 27 17.32 9.47 -17.84
N THR A 28 17.31 8.79 -16.69
CA THR A 28 17.62 9.40 -15.39
C THR A 28 19.07 9.20 -14.97
N GLY A 29 19.75 8.18 -15.49
CA GLY A 29 21.06 7.72 -15.01
C GLY A 29 21.03 7.09 -13.62
N LYS A 30 19.85 7.01 -12.96
CA LYS A 30 19.68 6.38 -11.66
C LYS A 30 19.79 4.86 -11.81
N MET A 31 20.54 4.24 -10.91
CA MET A 31 20.63 2.79 -10.83
C MET A 31 19.79 2.28 -9.67
N THR A 32 18.96 1.25 -9.92
CA THR A 32 17.99 0.74 -8.95
C THR A 32 17.70 -0.75 -9.17
N PHE A 33 16.83 -1.32 -8.34
CA PHE A 33 16.31 -2.68 -8.53
C PHE A 33 14.99 -2.66 -9.31
N LEU A 34 14.64 -3.77 -9.97
CA LEU A 34 13.52 -3.82 -10.94
C LEU A 34 12.15 -3.41 -10.33
N HIS A 35 11.92 -3.65 -9.03
CA HIS A 35 10.65 -3.27 -8.39
C HIS A 35 10.50 -1.76 -8.18
N ASP A 36 11.62 -1.07 -7.94
CA ASP A 36 11.68 0.37 -7.66
C ASP A 36 12.08 1.18 -8.89
N ALA A 37 12.11 0.53 -10.05
CA ALA A 37 12.57 1.14 -11.27
C ALA A 37 11.48 1.99 -11.93
N HIS A 38 11.86 3.21 -12.27
CA HIS A 38 11.03 4.15 -13.02
C HIS A 38 11.54 4.28 -14.46
N THR A 39 10.75 4.88 -15.32
CA THR A 39 11.16 5.18 -16.70
C THR A 39 12.53 5.85 -16.73
N GLY A 40 13.43 5.29 -17.54
CA GLY A 40 14.79 5.82 -17.73
C GLY A 40 15.83 5.39 -16.70
N ASP A 41 15.49 4.53 -15.73
CA ASP A 41 16.44 3.99 -14.76
C ASP A 41 17.28 2.85 -15.34
N ILE A 42 18.46 2.61 -14.76
CA ILE A 42 19.31 1.44 -15.03
C ILE A 42 19.07 0.42 -13.92
N VAL A 43 18.78 -0.82 -14.27
CA VAL A 43 18.41 -1.85 -13.31
C VAL A 43 19.47 -2.95 -13.24
N ILE A 44 19.86 -3.32 -12.02
CA ILE A 44 20.80 -4.40 -11.76
C ILE A 44 20.07 -5.56 -11.10
N ARG A 45 20.26 -6.79 -11.63
CA ARG A 45 19.73 -8.03 -11.04
C ARG A 45 20.75 -9.15 -11.09
N GLU A 46 20.69 -10.06 -10.12
CA GLU A 46 21.56 -11.25 -10.10
C GLU A 46 21.17 -12.22 -11.20
N THR A 47 19.90 -12.46 -11.38
CA THR A 47 19.34 -13.30 -12.46
C THR A 47 18.24 -12.58 -13.18
N ILE A 48 18.09 -12.78 -14.47
CA ILE A 48 17.01 -12.25 -15.30
C ILE A 48 16.61 -13.28 -16.36
N ASP A 49 15.31 -13.50 -16.53
CA ASP A 49 14.70 -14.32 -17.57
C ASP A 49 14.07 -13.46 -18.69
N SER A 50 13.46 -14.12 -19.67
CA SER A 50 12.77 -13.44 -20.78
C SER A 50 11.63 -12.53 -20.29
N THR A 51 10.87 -12.97 -19.28
CA THR A 51 9.75 -12.21 -18.68
C THR A 51 10.26 -10.95 -17.98
N GLY A 52 11.36 -11.06 -17.24
CA GLY A 52 12.00 -9.92 -16.61
C GLY A 52 12.52 -8.87 -17.60
N VAL A 53 13.02 -9.31 -18.77
CA VAL A 53 13.42 -8.41 -19.86
C VAL A 53 12.20 -7.72 -20.47
N GLU A 54 11.11 -8.45 -20.71
CA GLU A 54 9.85 -7.88 -21.22
C GLU A 54 9.24 -6.86 -20.24
N MET A 55 9.25 -7.17 -18.95
CA MET A 55 8.79 -6.24 -17.92
C MET A 55 9.63 -4.94 -17.89
N ALA A 56 10.95 -5.04 -17.99
CA ALA A 56 11.82 -3.88 -18.04
C ALA A 56 11.58 -3.03 -19.30
N PHE A 57 11.37 -3.68 -20.45
CA PHE A 57 11.00 -3.02 -21.69
C PHE A 57 9.68 -2.25 -21.56
N ASN A 58 8.64 -2.90 -21.03
CA ASN A 58 7.31 -2.30 -20.85
C ASN A 58 7.30 -1.14 -19.83
N LYS A 59 8.19 -1.17 -18.84
CA LYS A 59 8.39 -0.07 -17.89
C LYS A 59 9.29 1.05 -18.43
N ASN A 60 9.72 0.99 -19.69
CA ASN A 60 10.67 1.92 -20.28
C ASN A 60 11.95 2.09 -19.44
N ILE A 61 12.46 0.99 -18.89
CA ILE A 61 13.75 0.97 -18.21
C ILE A 61 14.86 1.24 -19.24
N ALA A 62 15.88 2.00 -18.85
CA ALA A 62 16.95 2.35 -19.77
C ALA A 62 17.86 1.17 -20.13
N CYS A 63 18.17 0.32 -19.15
CA CYS A 63 19.06 -0.83 -19.33
C CYS A 63 18.91 -1.82 -18.17
N LEU A 64 19.08 -3.12 -18.47
CA LEU A 64 19.28 -4.17 -17.46
C LEU A 64 20.74 -4.59 -17.40
N ILE A 65 21.24 -4.85 -16.20
CA ILE A 65 22.58 -5.40 -15.94
C ILE A 65 22.43 -6.67 -15.10
N THR A 66 22.99 -7.79 -15.56
CA THR A 66 22.92 -9.09 -14.87
C THR A 66 24.19 -9.93 -15.10
N PRO A 67 24.66 -10.70 -14.12
CA PRO A 67 25.68 -11.72 -14.35
C PRO A 67 25.11 -13.02 -14.90
N GLU A 68 23.82 -13.30 -14.70
CA GLU A 68 23.20 -14.59 -15.01
C GLU A 68 21.88 -14.40 -15.78
N PRO A 69 21.96 -14.23 -17.13
CA PRO A 69 20.78 -14.30 -17.97
C PRO A 69 20.34 -15.77 -18.13
N ILE A 70 19.10 -16.05 -17.78
CA ILE A 70 18.48 -17.39 -17.86
C ILE A 70 17.26 -17.38 -18.80
N ASP A 71 16.77 -18.55 -19.16
CA ASP A 71 15.47 -18.79 -19.81
C ASP A 71 15.10 -17.80 -20.95
N GLY A 72 16.00 -17.64 -21.92
CA GLY A 72 15.73 -16.83 -23.12
C GLY A 72 15.84 -15.30 -22.92
N ALA A 73 16.49 -14.82 -21.85
CA ALA A 73 16.66 -13.39 -21.57
C ALA A 73 17.42 -12.65 -22.70
N ILE A 74 18.49 -13.25 -23.24
CA ILE A 74 19.29 -12.66 -24.31
C ILE A 74 18.44 -12.56 -25.60
N GLU A 75 17.76 -13.62 -25.96
CA GLU A 75 16.87 -13.65 -27.13
C GLU A 75 15.73 -12.63 -27.01
N ALA A 76 15.17 -12.44 -25.79
CA ALA A 76 14.16 -11.42 -25.54
C ALA A 76 14.73 -10.00 -25.69
N ALA A 77 15.92 -9.74 -25.17
CA ALA A 77 16.59 -8.45 -25.31
C ALA A 77 16.89 -8.10 -26.78
N GLU A 78 17.38 -9.08 -27.56
CA GLU A 78 17.63 -8.90 -28.99
C GLU A 78 16.32 -8.71 -29.78
N ARG A 79 15.28 -9.50 -29.49
CA ARG A 79 13.95 -9.40 -30.13
C ARG A 79 13.28 -8.06 -29.89
N LEU A 80 13.36 -7.54 -28.66
CA LEU A 80 12.75 -6.28 -28.25
C LEU A 80 13.65 -5.07 -28.53
N ASN A 81 14.85 -5.29 -29.07
CA ASN A 81 15.89 -4.26 -29.22
C ASN A 81 16.12 -3.47 -27.92
N PHE A 82 16.15 -4.20 -26.78
CA PHE A 82 16.26 -3.66 -25.43
C PHE A 82 17.67 -3.82 -24.87
N PRO A 83 18.28 -2.78 -24.22
CA PRO A 83 19.63 -2.87 -23.70
C PRO A 83 19.77 -3.85 -22.52
N LEU A 84 20.48 -4.94 -22.70
CA LEU A 84 20.86 -5.90 -21.67
C LEU A 84 22.38 -6.03 -21.61
N ILE A 85 22.99 -5.69 -20.47
CA ILE A 85 24.42 -5.88 -20.23
C ILE A 85 24.63 -7.11 -19.36
N VAL A 86 25.35 -8.09 -19.88
CA VAL A 86 25.78 -9.28 -19.14
C VAL A 86 27.20 -9.07 -18.62
N ILE A 87 27.43 -9.29 -17.33
CA ILE A 87 28.69 -9.06 -16.65
C ILE A 87 29.19 -10.33 -15.97
N ASP A 88 30.49 -10.47 -15.79
CA ASP A 88 31.09 -11.63 -15.11
C ASP A 88 31.05 -11.51 -13.58
N ASN A 89 30.95 -10.29 -13.03
CA ASN A 89 31.03 -10.03 -11.59
C ASN A 89 30.17 -8.82 -11.18
N MET A 90 29.18 -9.07 -10.33
CA MET A 90 28.28 -8.05 -9.75
C MET A 90 29.00 -6.98 -8.94
N GLU A 91 30.14 -7.31 -8.33
CA GLU A 91 30.88 -6.38 -7.50
C GLU A 91 31.40 -5.20 -8.32
N THR A 92 31.83 -5.42 -9.57
CA THR A 92 32.25 -4.36 -10.49
C THR A 92 31.13 -3.38 -10.81
N ALA A 93 29.91 -3.90 -11.05
CA ALA A 93 28.74 -3.05 -11.27
C ALA A 93 28.38 -2.24 -10.01
N ARG A 94 28.41 -2.86 -8.84
CA ARG A 94 28.14 -2.19 -7.54
C ARG A 94 29.13 -1.08 -7.25
N GLN A 95 30.42 -1.31 -7.45
CA GLN A 95 31.46 -0.28 -7.27
C GLN A 95 31.28 0.89 -8.23
N TYR A 96 30.96 0.61 -9.49
CA TYR A 96 30.68 1.66 -10.48
C TYR A 96 29.49 2.53 -10.05
N VAL A 97 28.40 1.92 -9.55
CA VAL A 97 27.23 2.62 -9.00
C VAL A 97 27.63 3.55 -7.85
N GLN A 98 28.39 3.02 -6.88
CA GLN A 98 28.78 3.78 -5.70
C GLN A 98 29.64 4.98 -6.04
N GLU A 99 30.63 4.81 -6.93
CA GLU A 99 31.49 5.91 -7.39
C GLU A 99 30.74 7.02 -8.16
N HIS A 100 29.64 6.65 -8.85
CA HIS A 100 28.85 7.63 -9.62
C HIS A 100 27.79 8.31 -8.76
N ALA A 101 27.20 7.62 -7.76
CA ALA A 101 26.30 8.23 -6.79
C ALA A 101 27.01 9.31 -5.94
N GLU A 102 28.26 9.10 -5.56
CA GLU A 102 29.06 10.09 -4.84
C GLU A 102 29.37 11.33 -5.72
N LYS A 103 29.59 11.16 -7.02
CA LYS A 103 29.83 12.25 -7.97
C LYS A 103 28.59 13.10 -8.26
N GLU A 104 27.39 12.54 -8.22
CA GLU A 104 26.15 13.29 -8.39
C GLU A 104 25.78 14.09 -7.14
N ASN A 105 25.95 13.53 -5.96
CA ASN A 105 25.76 14.24 -4.69
C ASN A 105 26.73 15.43 -4.55
N SER A 106 27.94 15.33 -5.08
CA SER A 106 28.91 16.44 -5.11
C SER A 106 28.55 17.56 -6.10
N LYS A 107 27.71 17.29 -7.11
CA LYS A 107 27.24 18.29 -8.10
C LYS A 107 25.99 19.06 -7.69
N LYS A 108 25.18 18.53 -6.78
CA LYS A 108 23.92 19.15 -6.32
C LYS A 108 24.04 20.16 -5.18
N SER A 109 25.22 20.33 -4.57
CA SER A 109 25.41 21.25 -3.45
C SER A 109 26.71 22.05 -3.47
N PRO A 110 26.93 22.99 -4.43
CA PRO A 110 28.08 23.88 -4.36
C PRO A 110 27.97 24.98 -3.28
N GLY A 111 26.76 25.19 -2.72
CA GLY A 111 26.51 26.27 -1.75
C GLY A 111 26.64 25.85 -0.29
N LEU A 112 26.34 24.60 0.05
CA LEU A 112 26.36 24.14 1.44
C LEU A 112 27.76 23.78 1.94
N ILE A 113 28.61 23.24 1.06
CA ILE A 113 30.00 22.90 1.38
C ILE A 113 30.82 24.16 1.65
N LYS A 114 30.59 25.25 0.91
CA LYS A 114 31.27 26.51 1.14
C LYS A 114 30.90 27.19 2.45
N GLN A 115 29.65 27.03 2.93
CA GLN A 115 29.22 27.53 4.26
C GLN A 115 29.77 26.71 5.42
N VAL A 116 30.03 25.42 5.22
CA VAL A 116 30.61 24.54 6.24
C VAL A 116 32.12 24.72 6.29
N GLU A 117 32.81 24.90 5.17
CA GLU A 117 34.24 25.17 5.12
C GLU A 117 34.60 26.57 5.70
N GLU A 118 33.79 27.61 5.45
CA GLU A 118 34.00 28.94 6.05
C GLU A 118 33.72 28.98 7.59
N LYS A 119 32.95 28.02 8.12
CA LYS A 119 32.75 27.88 9.58
C LYS A 119 33.80 27.00 10.26
N LEU A 120 34.52 26.18 9.52
CA LEU A 120 35.55 25.26 10.05
C LEU A 120 36.96 25.85 10.04
N THR A 121 37.19 26.96 9.29
CA THR A 121 38.52 27.63 9.21
C THR A 121 38.71 28.76 10.21
N GLY A 122 37.76 28.99 11.10
CA GLY A 122 37.82 30.06 12.12
C GLY A 122 37.73 29.54 13.55
N ASN A 123 38.60 28.66 13.96
CA ASN A 123 39.16 28.47 15.31
C ASN A 123 39.75 27.07 15.46
N GLU A 124 40.99 27.00 15.83
CA GLU A 124 41.69 25.77 16.20
C GLU A 124 41.23 25.29 17.60
N GLU A 125 40.18 24.49 17.63
CA GLU A 125 39.94 23.52 18.68
C GLU A 125 39.43 22.22 18.05
N ARG A 126 40.21 21.16 18.21
CA ARG A 126 39.87 19.79 17.83
C ARG A 126 38.59 19.38 18.55
N ILE A 127 37.47 19.42 17.86
CA ILE A 127 36.24 18.76 18.32
C ILE A 127 36.36 17.29 17.95
N SER A 128 36.47 16.43 18.95
CA SER A 128 36.40 14.98 18.76
C SER A 128 35.01 14.56 18.28
N ILE A 129 34.92 13.48 17.51
CA ILE A 129 33.65 12.93 16.98
C ILE A 129 32.65 12.61 18.10
N GLU A 130 33.11 12.42 19.35
CA GLU A 130 32.30 12.24 20.55
C GLU A 130 31.45 13.48 20.91
N GLY A 131 31.89 14.70 20.57
CA GLY A 131 31.14 15.93 20.86
C GLY A 131 29.94 16.21 19.94
N ILE A 132 29.82 15.48 18.82
CA ILE A 132 28.67 15.63 17.89
C ILE A 132 27.50 14.71 18.31
N ALA A 133 27.79 13.59 18.94
CA ALA A 133 26.77 12.64 19.45
C ALA A 133 25.98 13.19 20.65
N GLU A 134 26.54 14.16 21.41
CA GLU A 134 25.85 14.76 22.59
C GLU A 134 24.85 15.88 22.25
N LYS A 135 24.76 16.31 20.99
CA LYS A 135 23.85 17.41 20.59
C LYS A 135 22.63 16.97 19.79
N ILE A 136 22.42 15.69 19.62
CA ILE A 136 21.17 15.15 19.09
C ILE A 136 20.30 14.80 20.29
N PRO A 137 19.13 15.44 20.51
CA PRO A 137 18.26 15.13 21.64
C PRO A 137 17.58 13.79 21.38
N PHE A 138 18.26 12.73 21.70
CA PHE A 138 17.73 11.38 21.64
C PHE A 138 17.90 10.73 23.02
N LEU A 139 16.84 10.78 23.80
CA LEU A 139 16.41 9.89 24.87
C LEU A 139 15.40 10.63 25.77
N GLY A 140 14.16 10.64 25.32
CA GLY A 140 13.03 11.03 26.18
C GLY A 140 12.96 10.07 27.36
N LYS A 141 12.88 10.61 28.57
CA LYS A 141 12.66 9.89 29.80
C LYS A 141 11.31 9.18 29.73
N ASP A 142 11.31 7.85 29.77
CA ASP A 142 10.11 7.08 30.09
C ASP A 142 9.74 7.34 31.55
N ASP A 143 8.59 7.98 31.79
CA ASP A 143 7.95 8.04 33.10
C ASP A 143 7.33 6.66 33.40
N ASN A 144 8.12 5.75 33.94
CA ASN A 144 7.66 4.66 34.76
C ASN A 144 8.79 4.30 35.75
N GLN A 145 8.68 4.93 36.93
CA GLN A 145 9.46 4.53 38.10
C GLN A 145 8.95 3.18 38.60
N ASN A 146 9.69 2.14 38.29
CA ASN A 146 9.95 1.00 39.17
C ASN A 146 10.75 -0.04 38.40
N ASP A 147 12.04 0.14 38.33
CA ASP A 147 13.04 -0.95 38.27
C ASP A 147 14.42 -0.29 38.34
N LYS A 148 14.87 -0.09 39.57
CA LYS A 148 16.28 0.25 39.82
C LYS A 148 17.12 -1.00 39.82
N VAL A 149 17.82 -1.24 38.73
CA VAL A 149 19.10 -1.94 38.73
C VAL A 149 20.11 -1.04 38.01
N VAL A 150 21.06 -0.53 38.75
CA VAL A 150 22.15 0.30 38.26
C VAL A 150 23.18 -0.62 37.65
N ILE A 151 23.35 -0.54 36.32
CA ILE A 151 24.39 -1.25 35.57
C ILE A 151 24.95 -0.31 34.49
N ASN A 152 26.25 -0.41 34.20
CA ASN A 152 27.06 0.43 33.32
C ASN A 152 26.40 0.80 31.96
N ASP A 153 26.42 2.11 31.65
CA ASP A 153 25.35 2.78 30.89
C ASP A 153 25.34 2.59 29.37
N SER A 154 26.29 1.98 28.71
CA SER A 154 26.30 1.85 27.24
C SER A 154 26.01 0.45 26.71
N GLU A 155 26.59 -0.59 27.29
CA GLU A 155 26.40 -1.97 26.81
C GLU A 155 25.08 -2.61 27.25
N ASN A 156 24.58 -2.25 28.44
CA ASN A 156 23.38 -2.87 29.00
C ASN A 156 22.04 -2.26 28.53
N LYS A 157 22.03 -1.03 28.03
CA LYS A 157 20.84 -0.49 27.32
C LYS A 157 20.56 -1.28 26.04
N ARG A 158 21.54 -1.86 25.44
CA ARG A 158 21.49 -2.60 24.19
C ARG A 158 20.86 -3.98 24.37
N ILE A 159 21.33 -4.78 25.31
CA ILE A 159 20.81 -6.14 25.59
C ILE A 159 19.36 -6.10 26.08
N GLY A 160 18.98 -5.07 26.87
CA GLY A 160 17.60 -4.87 27.32
C GLY A 160 16.60 -4.67 26.18
N ASP A 161 17.00 -4.10 25.07
CA ASP A 161 16.08 -3.71 24.00
C ASP A 161 15.63 -4.89 23.13
N ILE A 162 16.51 -5.84 22.79
CA ILE A 162 16.08 -7.04 22.03
C ILE A 162 15.20 -7.97 22.89
N GLN A 163 15.51 -8.12 24.17
CA GLN A 163 14.70 -8.92 25.07
C GLN A 163 13.34 -8.25 25.32
N ARG A 164 13.31 -6.91 25.41
CA ARG A 164 12.07 -6.15 25.51
C ARG A 164 11.24 -6.31 24.23
N LEU A 165 11.86 -6.17 23.05
CA LEU A 165 11.21 -6.42 21.77
C LEU A 165 10.64 -7.84 21.71
N THR A 166 11.46 -8.86 22.02
CA THR A 166 11.05 -10.28 22.03
C THR A 166 9.82 -10.51 22.91
N ARG A 167 9.79 -9.92 24.12
CA ARG A 167 8.64 -10.02 25.03
C ARG A 167 7.41 -9.29 24.50
N LYS A 168 7.59 -8.11 23.88
CA LYS A 168 6.48 -7.31 23.33
C LYS A 168 5.81 -7.99 22.15
N VAL A 169 6.53 -8.73 21.37
CA VAL A 169 5.99 -9.51 20.24
C VAL A 169 5.65 -10.95 20.62
N GLU A 170 5.69 -11.29 21.92
CA GLU A 170 5.45 -12.64 22.46
C GLU A 170 6.25 -13.73 21.74
N GLY A 171 7.49 -13.39 21.34
CA GLY A 171 8.34 -14.24 20.52
C GLY A 171 9.36 -15.04 21.31
N LYS A 172 10.11 -15.87 20.60
CA LYS A 172 11.27 -16.60 21.07
C LYS A 172 12.52 -16.10 20.33
N LEU A 173 13.52 -15.66 21.08
CA LEU A 173 14.81 -15.24 20.53
C LEU A 173 15.71 -16.47 20.32
N LEU A 174 16.30 -16.54 19.13
CA LEU A 174 17.28 -17.55 18.71
C LEU A 174 18.55 -16.84 18.22
N GLY A 175 19.66 -17.59 18.19
CA GLY A 175 20.96 -17.02 17.82
C GLY A 175 21.49 -16.04 18.86
N ASN A 176 21.91 -14.87 18.43
CA ASN A 176 22.57 -13.90 19.29
C ASN A 176 21.59 -13.19 20.23
N ASN A 177 21.98 -13.08 21.49
CA ASN A 177 21.27 -12.29 22.51
C ASN A 177 21.76 -10.84 22.53
N ASP A 178 22.87 -10.55 21.89
CA ASP A 178 23.50 -9.24 21.83
C ASP A 178 23.28 -8.61 20.46
N PHE A 179 22.14 -8.01 20.34
CA PHE A 179 21.61 -7.30 19.19
C PHE A 179 22.50 -6.14 18.72
N PHE A 180 23.34 -5.63 19.59
CA PHE A 180 24.03 -4.37 19.39
C PHE A 180 25.55 -4.49 19.24
N SER A 181 26.03 -5.66 18.97
CA SER A 181 27.39 -5.80 18.42
C SER A 181 27.51 -5.20 17.01
N ILE A 182 26.39 -4.73 16.43
CA ILE A 182 26.34 -4.10 15.12
C ILE A 182 26.51 -2.59 15.30
N ASP A 183 27.65 -2.07 14.90
CA ASP A 183 27.85 -0.64 14.76
C ASP A 183 26.85 -0.09 13.73
N GLY A 184 26.04 0.92 14.13
CA GLY A 184 25.08 1.54 13.24
C GLY A 184 23.63 1.09 13.39
N PHE A 185 23.22 0.59 14.57
CA PHE A 185 21.79 0.32 14.83
C PHE A 185 20.91 1.53 14.55
N THR A 186 19.98 1.36 13.62
CA THR A 186 19.08 2.44 13.19
C THR A 186 17.76 2.45 13.95
N GLY A 187 17.29 1.27 14.39
CA GLY A 187 15.93 1.07 14.91
C GLY A 187 14.84 1.29 13.87
N ARG A 188 15.17 1.30 12.58
CA ARG A 188 14.23 1.35 11.46
C ARG A 188 13.69 -0.04 11.19
N PHE A 189 12.38 -0.13 10.94
CA PHE A 189 11.72 -1.37 10.53
C PHE A 189 11.49 -1.36 9.02
N THR A 190 11.83 -2.46 8.34
CA THR A 190 11.77 -2.54 6.88
C THR A 190 11.69 -3.97 6.37
N PHE A 191 11.62 -4.15 5.05
CA PHE A 191 11.75 -5.44 4.37
C PHE A 191 13.20 -5.87 4.20
N LEU A 192 13.43 -7.19 4.05
CA LEU A 192 14.78 -7.73 3.90
C LEU A 192 15.54 -7.17 2.70
N ASN A 193 14.84 -6.97 1.57
CA ASN A 193 15.46 -6.44 0.35
C ASN A 193 15.92 -4.99 0.51
N ASP A 194 15.12 -4.17 1.20
CA ASP A 194 15.34 -2.72 1.41
C ASP A 194 16.17 -2.41 2.66
N ALA A 195 16.53 -3.44 3.43
CA ALA A 195 17.23 -3.27 4.69
C ALA A 195 18.71 -2.91 4.50
N HIS A 196 19.17 -2.00 5.34
CA HIS A 196 20.55 -1.58 5.49
C HIS A 196 21.12 -2.03 6.84
N THR A 197 22.43 -1.83 7.04
CA THR A 197 23.11 -2.11 8.31
C THR A 197 22.35 -1.48 9.49
N GLY A 198 22.05 -2.29 10.50
CA GLY A 198 21.41 -1.87 11.73
C GLY A 198 19.89 -1.77 11.69
N ASP A 199 19.23 -2.08 10.56
CA ASP A 199 17.77 -2.12 10.46
C ASP A 199 17.20 -3.39 11.12
N ILE A 200 15.92 -3.35 11.46
CA ILE A 200 15.13 -4.49 11.92
C ILE A 200 14.21 -4.92 10.78
N VAL A 201 14.22 -6.22 10.48
CA VAL A 201 13.41 -6.80 9.40
C VAL A 201 12.24 -7.58 9.98
N ILE A 202 11.05 -7.41 9.41
CA ILE A 202 9.87 -8.26 9.66
C ILE A 202 9.52 -9.01 8.39
N ARG A 203 9.33 -10.34 8.51
CA ARG A 203 8.93 -11.22 7.41
C ARG A 203 7.97 -12.29 7.92
N HIS A 204 6.88 -12.56 7.19
CA HIS A 204 5.96 -13.66 7.53
C HIS A 204 6.64 -15.02 7.49
N TRP A 205 7.52 -15.24 6.54
CA TRP A 205 8.34 -16.44 6.44
C TRP A 205 9.77 -16.10 6.02
N ILE A 206 10.72 -16.93 6.40
CA ILE A 206 12.13 -16.82 6.03
C ILE A 206 12.77 -18.21 5.96
N ASN A 207 13.68 -18.42 5.03
CA ASN A 207 14.51 -19.63 4.92
C ASN A 207 15.96 -19.36 5.31
N GLY A 208 16.80 -20.40 5.28
CA GLY A 208 18.22 -20.30 5.63
C GLY A 208 18.98 -19.28 4.79
N THR A 209 18.76 -19.24 3.49
CA THR A 209 19.38 -18.25 2.58
C THR A 209 18.97 -16.82 2.93
N GLY A 210 17.71 -16.61 3.31
CA GLY A 210 17.23 -15.29 3.77
C GLY A 210 17.91 -14.85 5.07
N ILE A 211 18.21 -15.78 6.00
CA ILE A 211 18.99 -15.48 7.21
C ILE A 211 20.45 -15.14 6.86
N GLU A 212 21.06 -15.85 5.93
CA GLU A 212 22.40 -15.54 5.44
C GLU A 212 22.45 -14.15 4.78
N MET A 213 21.45 -13.81 3.99
CA MET A 213 21.31 -12.47 3.41
C MET A 213 21.20 -11.39 4.50
N ALA A 214 20.34 -11.60 5.52
CA ALA A 214 20.18 -10.70 6.64
C ALA A 214 21.51 -10.50 7.42
N PHE A 215 22.24 -11.58 7.65
CA PHE A 215 23.54 -11.53 8.30
C PHE A 215 24.57 -10.76 7.47
N ASN A 216 24.66 -11.01 6.16
CA ASN A 216 25.58 -10.33 5.25
C ASN A 216 25.28 -8.84 5.08
N LYS A 217 24.01 -8.45 5.18
CA LYS A 217 23.58 -7.04 5.19
C LYS A 217 23.82 -6.35 6.55
N ASN A 218 24.31 -7.06 7.53
CA ASN A 218 24.53 -6.55 8.89
C ASN A 218 23.24 -6.02 9.54
N ILE A 219 22.12 -6.72 9.31
CA ILE A 219 20.82 -6.37 9.88
C ILE A 219 20.84 -6.63 11.38
N ALA A 220 20.23 -5.76 12.16
CA ALA A 220 20.23 -5.85 13.61
C ALA A 220 19.45 -7.06 14.13
N CYS A 221 18.30 -7.36 13.55
CA CYS A 221 17.43 -8.46 13.95
C CYS A 221 16.42 -8.77 12.84
N LEU A 222 16.00 -10.03 12.75
CA LEU A 222 14.88 -10.44 11.92
C LEU A 222 13.76 -11.04 12.78
N ILE A 223 12.52 -10.63 12.54
CA ILE A 223 11.31 -11.15 13.18
C ILE A 223 10.53 -11.92 12.14
N THR A 224 10.13 -13.15 12.44
CA THR A 224 9.34 -13.98 11.53
C THR A 224 8.28 -14.80 12.27
N GLN A 225 7.19 -15.12 11.55
CA GLN A 225 6.16 -16.04 12.03
C GLN A 225 6.49 -17.49 11.65
N ASN A 226 7.07 -17.70 10.45
CA ASN A 226 7.25 -19.02 9.89
C ASN A 226 8.70 -19.22 9.37
N PRO A 227 9.63 -19.64 10.23
CA PRO A 227 10.97 -20.03 9.80
C PRO A 227 10.91 -21.36 9.05
N LYS A 228 11.42 -21.40 7.81
CA LYS A 228 11.43 -22.57 6.91
C LYS A 228 12.87 -22.96 6.56
N ASP A 229 13.03 -24.14 6.02
CA ASP A 229 14.20 -24.62 5.26
C ASP A 229 15.56 -24.16 5.81
N GLY A 230 15.88 -24.56 7.04
CA GLY A 230 17.19 -24.29 7.67
C GLY A 230 17.35 -22.87 8.23
N ALA A 231 16.27 -22.08 8.37
CA ALA A 231 16.36 -20.72 8.92
C ALA A 231 16.87 -20.68 10.38
N ILE A 232 16.38 -21.59 11.22
CA ILE A 232 16.78 -21.67 12.64
C ILE A 232 18.25 -22.08 12.74
N GLU A 233 18.64 -23.11 12.02
CA GLU A 233 20.01 -23.62 11.97
C GLU A 233 21.00 -22.56 11.45
N ALA A 234 20.59 -21.79 10.45
CA ALA A 234 21.39 -20.68 9.92
C ALA A 234 21.55 -19.57 10.97
N ALA A 235 20.48 -19.18 11.66
CA ALA A 235 20.51 -18.16 12.71
C ALA A 235 21.43 -18.58 13.87
N GLU A 236 21.34 -19.83 14.32
CA GLU A 236 22.21 -20.38 15.37
C GLU A 236 23.67 -20.48 14.91
N ARG A 237 23.92 -21.01 13.70
CA ARG A 237 25.27 -21.14 13.13
C ARG A 237 25.97 -19.81 12.95
N LEU A 238 25.25 -18.79 12.50
CA LEU A 238 25.79 -17.44 12.25
C LEU A 238 25.74 -16.57 13.51
N ASN A 239 25.20 -17.08 14.61
CA ASN A 239 24.92 -16.29 15.82
C ASN A 239 24.14 -15.01 15.49
N PHE A 240 23.12 -15.11 14.60
CA PHE A 240 22.31 -14.00 14.12
C PHE A 240 21.02 -13.88 14.94
N PRO A 241 20.61 -12.66 15.37
CA PRO A 241 19.39 -12.45 16.15
C PRO A 241 18.12 -12.73 15.32
N LEU A 242 17.45 -13.84 15.59
CA LEU A 242 16.17 -14.21 14.99
C LEU A 242 15.10 -14.31 16.07
N ILE A 243 14.03 -13.53 15.94
CA ILE A 243 12.83 -13.63 16.79
C ILE A 243 11.75 -14.38 16.01
N VAL A 244 11.28 -15.49 16.57
CA VAL A 244 10.14 -16.25 16.02
C VAL A 244 8.93 -15.99 16.89
N THR A 245 7.81 -15.58 16.28
CA THR A 245 6.56 -15.29 16.97
C THR A 245 5.37 -15.83 16.19
N ASP A 246 4.38 -16.41 16.89
CA ASP A 246 3.11 -16.80 16.28
C ASP A 246 2.14 -15.63 16.07
N LYS A 247 2.49 -14.44 16.60
CA LYS A 247 1.68 -13.23 16.60
C LYS A 247 2.42 -12.10 15.87
N ILE A 248 2.58 -12.25 14.55
CA ILE A 248 3.30 -11.26 13.74
C ILE A 248 2.62 -9.89 13.75
N GLU A 249 1.31 -9.84 14.00
CA GLU A 249 0.55 -8.61 14.17
C GLU A 249 1.07 -7.75 15.33
N LEU A 250 1.56 -8.37 16.41
CA LEU A 250 2.19 -7.63 17.51
C LEU A 250 3.54 -7.01 17.09
N ALA A 251 4.28 -7.69 16.21
CA ALA A 251 5.51 -7.14 15.67
C ALA A 251 5.24 -5.92 14.78
N ASN A 252 4.21 -6.00 13.94
CA ASN A 252 3.79 -4.88 13.09
C ASN A 252 3.29 -3.69 13.92
N ALA A 253 2.44 -3.93 14.91
CA ALA A 253 1.97 -2.89 15.83
C ALA A 253 3.13 -2.23 16.60
N TYR A 254 4.08 -3.03 17.08
CA TYR A 254 5.27 -2.51 17.75
C TYR A 254 6.12 -1.65 16.81
N ALA A 255 6.38 -2.14 15.58
CA ALA A 255 7.13 -1.42 14.57
C ALA A 255 6.48 -0.07 14.26
N LEU A 256 5.17 -0.06 14.03
CA LEU A 256 4.41 1.15 13.73
C LEU A 256 4.46 2.17 14.85
N LYS A 257 4.17 1.74 16.09
CA LYS A 257 4.26 2.58 17.29
C LYS A 257 5.66 3.17 17.51
N HIS A 258 6.70 2.34 17.34
CA HIS A 258 8.08 2.78 17.47
C HIS A 258 8.46 3.79 16.38
N THR A 259 8.06 3.53 15.15
CA THR A 259 8.38 4.39 14.00
C THR A 259 7.71 5.74 14.11
N ILE A 260 6.42 5.79 14.45
CA ILE A 260 5.70 7.07 14.67
C ILE A 260 6.38 7.85 15.78
N LYS A 261 6.64 7.21 16.94
CA LYS A 261 7.31 7.88 18.08
C LYS A 261 8.68 8.43 17.71
N LYS A 262 9.43 7.76 16.82
CA LYS A 262 10.80 8.13 16.46
C LYS A 262 10.87 9.14 15.34
N TYR A 263 10.10 8.96 14.28
CA TYR A 263 10.21 9.74 13.05
C TYR A 263 9.13 10.81 12.93
N SER A 264 7.94 10.61 13.52
CA SER A 264 6.80 11.50 13.40
C SER A 264 6.10 11.77 14.73
N PRO A 265 6.86 12.17 15.80
CA PRO A 265 6.30 12.32 17.14
C PRO A 265 5.28 13.45 17.27
N ASP A 266 5.35 14.44 16.38
CA ASP A 266 4.53 15.66 16.41
C ASP A 266 3.39 15.64 15.37
N SER A 267 3.28 14.57 14.55
CA SER A 267 2.20 14.45 13.56
C SER A 267 0.86 14.20 14.24
N THR A 268 -0.18 14.77 13.64
CA THR A 268 -1.56 14.43 13.97
C THR A 268 -1.99 13.21 13.17
N ASN A 269 -2.34 12.12 13.84
CA ASN A 269 -2.62 10.85 13.20
C ASN A 269 -4.12 10.63 13.03
N ILE A 270 -4.50 10.06 11.88
CA ILE A 270 -5.85 9.67 11.52
C ILE A 270 -5.84 8.19 11.14
N VAL A 271 -6.84 7.44 11.59
CA VAL A 271 -7.08 6.05 11.19
C VAL A 271 -8.40 5.96 10.45
N VAL A 272 -8.42 5.22 9.35
CA VAL A 272 -9.65 4.89 8.62
C VAL A 272 -9.76 3.36 8.52
N THR A 273 -10.88 2.82 8.99
CA THR A 273 -11.19 1.38 8.92
C THR A 273 -12.66 1.15 8.57
N GLY A 274 -13.08 -0.08 8.48
CA GLY A 274 -14.42 -0.53 8.06
C GLY A 274 -14.31 -1.40 6.81
N THR A 275 -15.41 -1.96 6.33
CA THR A 275 -15.37 -2.92 5.23
C THR A 275 -15.22 -2.24 3.87
N ASN A 276 -16.12 -1.34 3.52
CA ASN A 276 -16.12 -0.64 2.23
C ASN A 276 -15.82 0.86 2.40
N GLY A 277 -15.20 1.48 1.39
CA GLY A 277 -14.96 2.92 1.36
C GLY A 277 -13.71 3.41 2.08
N LYS A 278 -12.93 2.54 2.71
CA LYS A 278 -11.67 2.89 3.42
C LYS A 278 -10.72 3.72 2.56
N SER A 279 -10.32 3.18 1.42
CA SER A 279 -9.33 3.81 0.53
C SER A 279 -9.80 5.16 0.00
N THR A 280 -11.05 5.24 -0.44
CA THR A 280 -11.65 6.50 -0.92
C THR A 280 -11.67 7.55 0.20
N THR A 281 -12.13 7.18 1.40
CA THR A 281 -12.19 8.08 2.56
C THR A 281 -10.80 8.53 3.00
N SER A 282 -9.84 7.60 3.15
CA SER A 282 -8.46 7.91 3.53
C SER A 282 -7.79 8.85 2.54
N HIS A 283 -7.91 8.55 1.25
CA HIS A 283 -7.32 9.38 0.21
C HIS A 283 -8.01 10.74 0.07
N MET A 284 -9.31 10.82 0.32
CA MET A 284 -10.03 12.10 0.34
C MET A 284 -9.60 12.97 1.53
N ILE A 285 -9.44 12.40 2.73
CA ILE A 285 -8.87 13.11 3.88
C ILE A 285 -7.46 13.61 3.56
N TYR A 286 -6.60 12.74 3.00
CA TYR A 286 -5.27 13.11 2.52
C TYR A 286 -5.33 14.28 1.54
N HIS A 287 -6.20 14.21 0.54
CA HIS A 287 -6.34 15.24 -0.49
C HIS A 287 -6.81 16.58 0.09
N ILE A 288 -7.82 16.58 0.98
CA ILE A 288 -8.32 17.79 1.63
C ILE A 288 -7.20 18.47 2.43
N LEU A 289 -6.49 17.71 3.26
CA LEU A 289 -5.40 18.22 4.09
C LEU A 289 -4.22 18.73 3.25
N ASN A 290 -3.83 17.99 2.21
CA ASN A 290 -2.75 18.39 1.29
C ASN A 290 -3.14 19.65 0.50
N ASN A 291 -4.38 19.75 0.00
CA ASN A 291 -4.91 20.95 -0.67
C ASN A 291 -4.97 22.16 0.28
N ALA A 292 -5.21 21.94 1.56
CA ALA A 292 -5.14 22.95 2.60
C ALA A 292 -3.72 23.44 2.92
N GLY A 293 -2.70 22.84 2.32
CA GLY A 293 -1.28 23.22 2.41
C GLY A 293 -0.48 22.51 3.50
N TYR A 294 -0.98 21.43 4.07
CA TYR A 294 -0.27 20.62 5.05
C TYR A 294 0.61 19.55 4.38
N HIS A 295 1.70 19.17 5.04
CA HIS A 295 2.50 18.01 4.66
C HIS A 295 1.85 16.74 5.21
N VAL A 296 1.31 15.91 4.34
CA VAL A 296 0.49 14.74 4.71
C VAL A 296 1.08 13.48 4.11
N LEU A 297 1.11 12.40 4.88
CA LEU A 297 1.45 11.07 4.40
C LEU A 297 0.24 10.14 4.54
N THR A 298 0.02 9.30 3.54
CA THR A 298 -0.96 8.20 3.59
C THR A 298 -0.35 6.91 3.06
N ASN A 299 -0.82 5.77 3.53
CA ASN A 299 -0.49 4.46 2.97
C ASN A 299 -1.48 4.04 1.88
N THR A 300 -2.51 4.84 1.61
CA THR A 300 -3.48 4.55 0.57
C THR A 300 -2.92 5.02 -0.76
N ASP A 301 -2.60 4.06 -1.64
CA ASP A 301 -2.35 4.31 -3.05
C ASP A 301 -3.47 3.73 -3.91
N SER A 302 -3.46 4.09 -5.20
CA SER A 302 -4.46 3.64 -6.16
C SER A 302 -4.16 2.25 -6.75
N GLU A 303 -3.02 1.66 -6.44
CA GLU A 303 -2.46 0.61 -7.27
C GLU A 303 -2.51 -0.79 -6.65
N SER A 304 -2.79 -0.95 -5.36
CA SER A 304 -2.81 -2.29 -4.76
C SER A 304 -3.70 -2.45 -3.53
N GLU A 305 -4.33 -3.62 -3.42
CA GLU A 305 -4.97 -4.12 -2.20
C GLU A 305 -3.98 -4.33 -1.03
N PHE A 306 -2.68 -4.31 -1.32
CA PHE A 306 -1.62 -4.63 -0.36
C PHE A 306 -1.15 -3.45 0.49
N ASN A 307 -1.77 -2.29 0.36
CA ASN A 307 -1.46 -1.11 1.17
C ASN A 307 -1.95 -1.18 2.61
N THR A 308 -2.69 -2.21 2.95
CA THR A 308 -3.10 -2.48 4.31
C THR A 308 -1.97 -3.21 5.06
N LEU A 309 -1.70 -2.76 6.26
CA LEU A 309 -0.68 -3.09 7.27
C LEU A 309 -0.33 -4.59 7.45
N ILE A 310 0.05 -5.29 6.39
CA ILE A 310 0.41 -6.71 6.46
C ILE A 310 1.84 -6.90 6.99
N ASP A 311 2.74 -5.99 6.60
CA ASP A 311 4.18 -6.03 6.89
C ASP A 311 4.66 -4.66 7.39
N PRO A 312 5.94 -4.44 7.63
CA PRO A 312 6.47 -3.15 8.09
C PRO A 312 6.41 -2.06 7.02
N MET A 313 5.55 -2.18 6.00
CA MET A 313 5.45 -1.24 4.88
C MET A 313 5.15 0.18 5.34
N VAL A 314 4.15 0.36 6.20
CA VAL A 314 3.80 1.69 6.72
C VAL A 314 4.93 2.25 7.59
N SER A 315 5.58 1.41 8.40
CA SER A 315 6.76 1.83 9.17
C SER A 315 7.91 2.27 8.27
N LYS A 316 8.17 1.53 7.19
CA LYS A 316 9.15 1.91 6.16
C LYS A 316 8.75 3.25 5.51
N LEU A 317 7.51 3.36 5.06
CA LEU A 317 6.97 4.54 4.39
C LEU A 317 7.15 5.81 5.26
N ILE A 318 6.76 5.77 6.52
CA ILE A 318 6.93 6.88 7.47
C ILE A 318 8.40 7.25 7.65
N SER A 319 9.28 6.27 7.86
CA SER A 319 10.71 6.53 8.05
C SER A 319 11.37 7.11 6.79
N ASP A 320 11.02 6.62 5.62
CA ASP A 320 11.55 7.07 4.34
C ASP A 320 11.08 8.48 4.00
N GLU A 321 9.79 8.78 4.24
CA GLU A 321 9.22 10.12 4.04
C GLU A 321 9.92 11.15 4.90
N VAL A 322 10.06 10.89 6.20
CA VAL A 322 10.70 11.84 7.12
C VAL A 322 12.19 12.03 6.81
N ILE A 323 12.89 10.97 6.44
CA ILE A 323 14.32 11.06 6.07
C ILE A 323 14.49 11.89 4.79
N THR A 324 13.55 11.78 3.85
CA THR A 324 13.65 12.41 2.52
C THR A 324 13.10 13.83 2.51
N ASN A 325 11.90 14.04 3.08
CA ASN A 325 11.11 15.26 2.95
C ASN A 325 10.94 16.04 4.26
N GLY A 326 11.34 15.46 5.40
CA GLY A 326 11.25 16.09 6.73
C GLY A 326 9.95 15.77 7.46
N ASN A 327 9.68 16.51 8.54
CA ASN A 327 8.52 16.27 9.41
C ASN A 327 7.21 16.48 8.64
N MET A 328 6.22 15.65 8.94
CA MET A 328 4.87 15.77 8.41
C MET A 328 3.91 16.34 9.47
N ASP A 329 2.85 17.01 9.01
CA ASP A 329 1.80 17.56 9.86
C ASP A 329 0.74 16.50 10.20
N TYR A 330 0.39 15.69 9.21
CA TYR A 330 -0.64 14.66 9.33
C TYR A 330 -0.21 13.32 8.78
N LEU A 331 -0.70 12.26 9.43
CA LEU A 331 -0.52 10.87 9.01
C LEU A 331 -1.90 10.22 8.89
N VAL A 332 -2.32 9.89 7.68
CA VAL A 332 -3.61 9.25 7.38
C VAL A 332 -3.39 7.78 7.05
N ILE A 333 -3.78 6.89 7.96
CA ILE A 333 -3.53 5.45 7.82
C ILE A 333 -4.83 4.69 7.62
N GLU A 334 -4.91 4.03 6.47
CA GLU A 334 -5.92 3.01 6.21
C GLU A 334 -5.54 1.70 6.92
N VAL A 335 -6.50 1.13 7.65
CA VAL A 335 -6.33 -0.13 8.38
C VAL A 335 -7.44 -1.10 7.99
N SER A 336 -7.08 -2.29 7.57
CA SER A 336 -8.06 -3.35 7.28
C SER A 336 -8.78 -3.76 8.58
N GLU A 337 -10.10 -3.87 8.49
CA GLU A 337 -10.97 -4.31 9.60
C GLU A 337 -10.68 -5.76 10.01
N VAL A 338 -10.45 -6.62 9.02
CA VAL A 338 -10.06 -8.01 9.17
C VAL A 338 -8.76 -8.24 8.43
N GLN A 339 -7.80 -8.86 9.06
CA GLN A 339 -6.50 -9.17 8.45
C GLN A 339 -6.09 -10.60 8.79
N GLY A 340 -5.43 -11.26 7.85
CA GLY A 340 -4.90 -12.59 8.05
C GLY A 340 -3.69 -12.89 7.18
N TRP A 341 -3.05 -14.00 7.49
CA TRP A 341 -1.94 -14.54 6.70
C TRP A 341 -2.01 -16.07 6.68
N MET A 342 -1.96 -16.66 5.48
CA MET A 342 -2.05 -18.12 5.30
C MET A 342 -3.24 -18.73 6.06
N ASP A 343 -4.45 -18.25 5.80
CA ASP A 343 -5.71 -18.70 6.40
C ASP A 343 -5.81 -18.55 7.94
N LYS A 344 -4.88 -17.79 8.53
CA LYS A 344 -4.84 -17.51 9.96
C LYS A 344 -5.23 -16.06 10.23
N LEU A 345 -6.35 -15.88 10.94
CA LEU A 345 -6.83 -14.57 11.36
C LEU A 345 -5.83 -13.92 12.35
N MET A 346 -5.50 -12.67 12.11
CA MET A 346 -4.80 -11.78 13.03
C MET A 346 -5.83 -11.06 13.90
N LYS A 347 -6.15 -11.64 15.05
CA LYS A 347 -7.23 -11.15 15.93
C LYS A 347 -7.01 -9.71 16.39
N ASN A 348 -8.11 -8.93 16.37
CA ASN A 348 -8.14 -7.52 16.77
C ASN A 348 -7.12 -6.65 16.01
N HIS A 349 -6.80 -6.98 14.75
CA HIS A 349 -5.81 -6.26 13.97
C HIS A 349 -6.08 -4.76 13.89
N ALA A 350 -7.31 -4.36 13.55
CA ALA A 350 -7.69 -2.95 13.44
C ALA A 350 -7.51 -2.19 14.76
N ALA A 351 -7.89 -2.78 15.89
CA ALA A 351 -7.71 -2.18 17.21
C ALA A 351 -6.23 -2.08 17.61
N LEU A 352 -5.42 -3.13 17.35
CA LEU A 352 -3.97 -3.12 17.62
C LEU A 352 -3.24 -2.03 16.84
N MET A 353 -3.56 -1.88 15.55
CA MET A 353 -2.96 -0.85 14.70
C MET A 353 -3.41 0.54 15.14
N SER A 354 -4.70 0.73 15.45
CA SER A 354 -5.23 1.99 15.96
C SER A 354 -4.57 2.40 17.28
N GLU A 355 -4.37 1.47 18.23
CA GLU A 355 -3.63 1.75 19.47
C GLU A 355 -2.17 2.13 19.19
N ALA A 356 -1.53 1.47 18.22
CA ALA A 356 -0.15 1.77 17.84
C ALA A 356 -0.01 3.17 17.22
N ILE A 357 -0.97 3.60 16.42
CA ILE A 357 -1.02 4.88 15.71
C ILE A 357 -1.37 6.04 16.67
N LYS A 358 -2.19 5.80 17.69
CA LYS A 358 -2.75 6.82 18.59
C LYS A 358 -3.42 7.96 17.83
N PRO A 359 -4.50 7.69 17.10
CA PRO A 359 -5.12 8.71 16.27
C PRO A 359 -5.83 9.79 17.08
N LYS A 360 -5.79 11.03 16.57
CA LYS A 360 -6.64 12.14 17.02
C LYS A 360 -8.08 11.93 16.51
N VAL A 361 -8.21 11.33 15.31
CA VAL A 361 -9.48 11.00 14.68
C VAL A 361 -9.41 9.58 14.11
N GLY A 362 -10.42 8.77 14.42
CA GLY A 362 -10.65 7.49 13.79
C GLY A 362 -11.95 7.49 13.02
N VAL A 363 -11.97 6.91 11.82
CA VAL A 363 -13.16 6.78 10.98
C VAL A 363 -13.52 5.32 10.84
N ILE A 364 -14.79 4.97 11.08
CA ILE A 364 -15.34 3.63 10.82
C ILE A 364 -16.44 3.79 9.78
N THR A 365 -16.16 3.35 8.55
CA THR A 365 -17.03 3.62 7.39
C THR A 365 -18.32 2.80 7.40
N ASN A 366 -18.20 1.48 7.54
CA ASN A 366 -19.31 0.53 7.61
C ASN A 366 -18.81 -0.85 8.06
N ILE A 367 -19.75 -1.74 8.40
CA ILE A 367 -19.48 -3.14 8.77
C ILE A 367 -20.31 -4.03 7.87
N ALA A 368 -19.67 -4.74 6.95
CA ALA A 368 -20.28 -5.64 5.99
C ALA A 368 -19.50 -6.97 5.92
N MET A 369 -20.02 -7.94 5.19
CA MET A 369 -19.35 -9.22 5.02
C MET A 369 -18.24 -9.11 3.97
N ASP A 370 -16.99 -9.32 4.40
CA ASP A 370 -15.82 -9.49 3.52
C ASP A 370 -14.82 -10.46 4.21
N HIS A 371 -13.68 -10.71 3.56
CA HIS A 371 -12.62 -11.60 4.09
C HIS A 371 -13.12 -13.02 4.45
N ILE A 372 -14.02 -13.58 3.64
CA ILE A 372 -14.54 -14.95 3.79
C ILE A 372 -13.35 -15.93 3.75
N GLY A 373 -13.34 -16.87 4.68
CA GLY A 373 -12.19 -17.76 4.92
C GLY A 373 -11.34 -17.34 6.11
N LEU A 374 -11.33 -16.05 6.49
CA LEU A 374 -10.78 -15.57 7.75
C LEU A 374 -11.88 -15.39 8.81
N VAL A 375 -13.06 -15.00 8.38
CA VAL A 375 -14.28 -14.84 9.18
C VAL A 375 -15.43 -15.61 8.53
N ASN A 376 -16.42 -16.03 9.32
CA ASN A 376 -17.52 -16.86 8.84
C ASN A 376 -18.87 -16.12 8.84
N SER A 377 -18.93 -14.97 9.48
CA SER A 377 -20.18 -14.20 9.63
C SER A 377 -19.90 -12.72 9.78
N ILE A 378 -20.90 -11.90 9.55
CA ILE A 378 -20.84 -10.45 9.82
C ILE A 378 -20.62 -10.15 11.30
N ASP A 379 -21.08 -11.03 12.19
CA ASP A 379 -20.82 -10.92 13.63
C ASP A 379 -19.32 -11.09 13.94
N ASP A 380 -18.61 -11.95 13.20
CA ASP A 380 -17.16 -12.08 13.36
C ASP A 380 -16.44 -10.80 12.92
N VAL A 381 -16.88 -10.15 11.82
CA VAL A 381 -16.35 -8.85 11.39
C VAL A 381 -16.61 -7.78 12.45
N PHE A 382 -17.82 -7.76 13.01
CA PHE A 382 -18.16 -6.83 14.10
C PHE A 382 -17.25 -7.04 15.33
N GLU A 383 -16.99 -8.29 15.71
CA GLU A 383 -16.09 -8.62 16.84
C GLU A 383 -14.66 -8.11 16.63
N GLU A 384 -14.15 -8.11 15.37
CA GLU A 384 -12.82 -7.56 15.06
C GLU A 384 -12.78 -6.03 15.13
N ILE A 385 -13.89 -5.34 14.79
CA ILE A 385 -13.97 -3.87 14.78
C ILE A 385 -14.35 -3.27 16.12
N LYS A 386 -15.14 -3.98 16.93
CA LYS A 386 -15.75 -3.39 18.14
C LYS A 386 -14.79 -2.79 19.16
N ALA A 387 -13.53 -3.20 19.14
CA ALA A 387 -12.50 -2.68 20.01
C ALA A 387 -11.79 -1.41 19.46
N VAL A 388 -12.06 -1.01 18.21
CA VAL A 388 -11.41 0.13 17.56
C VAL A 388 -11.74 1.45 18.25
N PRO A 389 -13.00 1.80 18.60
CA PRO A 389 -13.29 3.05 19.29
C PRO A 389 -12.51 3.19 20.62
N LYS A 390 -12.41 2.09 21.37
CA LYS A 390 -11.60 2.07 22.60
C LYS A 390 -10.11 2.26 22.33
N ALA A 391 -9.60 1.76 21.21
CA ALA A 391 -8.19 1.96 20.81
C ALA A 391 -7.91 3.40 20.35
N ILE A 392 -8.93 4.12 19.82
CA ILE A 392 -8.88 5.54 19.53
C ILE A 392 -8.81 6.36 20.84
N GLY A 393 -9.50 5.92 21.91
CA GLY A 393 -9.48 6.53 23.22
C GLY A 393 -10.17 7.89 23.24
N ASP A 394 -9.49 8.92 23.75
CA ASP A 394 -9.97 10.30 23.85
C ASP A 394 -10.03 11.06 22.51
N GLY A 395 -9.63 10.44 21.41
CA GLY A 395 -9.82 10.96 20.05
C GLY A 395 -11.28 10.94 19.61
N VAL A 396 -11.60 11.63 18.51
CA VAL A 396 -12.93 11.62 17.92
C VAL A 396 -13.10 10.37 17.06
N THR A 397 -14.23 9.68 17.21
CA THR A 397 -14.61 8.56 16.35
C THR A 397 -15.72 8.99 15.41
N VAL A 398 -15.41 9.09 14.12
CA VAL A 398 -16.39 9.35 13.06
C VAL A 398 -17.10 8.05 12.70
N LEU A 399 -18.42 8.04 12.86
CA LEU A 399 -19.29 6.87 12.74
C LEU A 399 -20.36 7.10 11.68
N ASN A 400 -20.55 6.13 10.80
CA ASN A 400 -21.64 6.13 9.85
C ASN A 400 -22.96 5.78 10.57
N HIS A 401 -23.86 6.75 10.68
CA HIS A 401 -25.13 6.59 11.37
C HIS A 401 -26.14 5.70 10.60
N ASP A 402 -25.91 5.49 9.31
CA ASP A 402 -26.80 4.67 8.48
C ASP A 402 -26.49 3.17 8.58
N ASP A 403 -25.43 2.77 9.30
CA ASP A 403 -25.03 1.39 9.53
C ASP A 403 -25.39 0.94 10.96
N GLU A 404 -26.33 0.00 11.06
CA GLU A 404 -26.83 -0.51 12.35
C GLU A 404 -25.77 -1.17 13.23
N LEU A 405 -24.71 -1.75 12.63
CA LEU A 405 -23.62 -2.37 13.38
C LEU A 405 -22.62 -1.31 13.85
N VAL A 406 -22.35 -0.32 13.05
CA VAL A 406 -21.49 0.83 13.45
C VAL A 406 -22.12 1.57 14.64
N LEU A 407 -23.46 1.72 14.67
CA LEU A 407 -24.17 2.34 15.79
C LEU A 407 -24.10 1.56 17.10
N LYS A 408 -23.73 0.27 17.07
CA LYS A 408 -23.53 -0.55 18.28
C LYS A 408 -22.14 -0.38 18.90
N LEU A 409 -21.26 0.36 18.23
CA LEU A 409 -19.91 0.61 18.72
C LEU A 409 -19.92 1.63 19.87
N ASP A 410 -19.14 1.37 20.90
CA ASP A 410 -19.02 2.21 22.09
C ASP A 410 -17.84 3.20 21.92
N ALA A 411 -18.12 4.42 21.47
CA ALA A 411 -17.16 5.49 21.27
C ALA A 411 -17.29 6.58 22.35
N GLU A 412 -16.17 7.04 22.92
CA GLU A 412 -16.16 8.10 23.94
C GLU A 412 -16.57 9.46 23.37
N ASN A 413 -16.08 9.78 22.18
CA ASN A 413 -16.34 11.05 21.48
C ASN A 413 -16.84 10.77 20.05
N PRO A 414 -18.10 10.42 19.86
CA PRO A 414 -18.64 10.14 18.53
C PRO A 414 -18.89 11.42 17.73
N PHE A 415 -18.62 11.36 16.45
CA PHE A 415 -19.08 12.30 15.42
C PHE A 415 -19.83 11.50 14.35
N TYR A 416 -21.06 11.89 14.04
CA TYR A 416 -21.92 11.09 13.16
C TYR A 416 -21.97 11.62 11.73
N THR A 417 -22.05 10.70 10.76
CA THR A 417 -22.30 11.01 9.36
C THR A 417 -23.54 10.27 8.88
N SER A 418 -24.42 10.90 8.07
CA SER A 418 -25.64 10.26 7.59
C SER A 418 -26.06 10.74 6.21
N MET A 419 -26.67 9.83 5.43
CA MET A 419 -27.34 10.11 4.15
C MET A 419 -28.75 10.68 4.32
N SER A 420 -29.14 10.95 5.55
CA SER A 420 -30.43 11.53 5.92
C SER A 420 -30.27 12.60 6.99
N PRO A 421 -31.20 13.56 7.11
CA PRO A 421 -31.16 14.56 8.16
C PRO A 421 -31.04 13.93 9.55
N LEU A 422 -30.12 14.45 10.35
CA LEU A 422 -29.78 13.94 11.67
C LEU A 422 -29.83 15.06 12.70
N ASP A 423 -30.45 14.80 13.86
CA ASP A 423 -30.55 15.73 14.99
C ASP A 423 -29.53 15.38 16.09
N GLU A 424 -28.25 15.44 15.70
CA GLU A 424 -27.11 15.20 16.58
C GLU A 424 -26.12 16.39 16.50
N GLU A 425 -25.70 16.93 17.64
CA GLU A 425 -24.85 18.13 17.70
C GLU A 425 -23.51 17.96 16.94
N ASN A 426 -22.91 16.76 17.03
CA ASN A 426 -21.64 16.44 16.35
C ASN A 426 -21.92 15.59 15.10
N SER A 427 -22.45 16.23 14.06
CA SER A 427 -22.81 15.50 12.85
C SER A 427 -22.65 16.32 11.57
N VAL A 428 -22.47 15.61 10.46
CA VAL A 428 -22.60 16.11 9.10
C VAL A 428 -23.48 15.16 8.32
N TYR A 429 -24.45 15.67 7.57
CA TYR A 429 -25.39 14.82 6.85
C TYR A 429 -25.76 15.37 5.48
N PHE A 430 -26.36 14.50 4.66
CA PHE A 430 -26.89 14.83 3.35
C PHE A 430 -28.42 14.93 3.43
N ASP A 431 -29.03 16.04 3.00
CA ASP A 431 -30.46 16.24 3.05
C ASP A 431 -31.23 15.84 1.77
N GLY A 432 -30.51 15.28 0.78
CA GLY A 432 -30.98 14.90 -0.53
C GLY A 432 -30.54 15.88 -1.64
N GLU A 433 -30.16 17.10 -1.29
CA GLU A 433 -29.65 18.13 -2.20
C GLU A 433 -28.31 18.71 -1.75
N ASN A 434 -28.08 18.82 -0.46
CA ASN A 434 -26.93 19.50 0.11
C ASN A 434 -26.32 18.69 1.26
N ILE A 435 -25.02 18.90 1.48
CA ILE A 435 -24.33 18.50 2.71
C ILE A 435 -24.51 19.60 3.74
N ILE A 436 -25.02 19.23 4.90
CA ILE A 436 -25.37 20.13 6.01
C ILE A 436 -24.42 19.89 7.18
N TYR A 437 -23.84 20.97 7.70
CA TYR A 437 -23.05 20.98 8.92
C TYR A 437 -23.43 22.19 9.78
N ASP A 438 -23.64 21.97 11.07
CA ASP A 438 -24.08 22.99 12.04
C ASP A 438 -25.32 23.80 11.58
N GLY A 439 -26.22 23.13 10.87
CA GLY A 439 -27.46 23.74 10.32
C GLY A 439 -27.27 24.52 9.01
N ASP A 440 -26.04 24.70 8.56
CA ASP A 440 -25.73 25.40 7.32
C ASP A 440 -25.47 24.44 6.16
N SER A 441 -25.95 24.78 4.96
CA SER A 441 -25.57 24.08 3.72
C SER A 441 -24.15 24.46 3.31
N ILE A 442 -23.23 23.49 3.38
CA ILE A 442 -21.81 23.71 3.05
C ILE A 442 -21.47 23.30 1.61
N LEU A 443 -22.15 22.31 1.03
CA LEU A 443 -21.92 21.82 -0.33
C LEU A 443 -23.21 21.36 -0.97
N SER A 444 -23.42 21.70 -2.24
CA SER A 444 -24.50 21.13 -3.04
C SER A 444 -24.08 19.83 -3.71
N ILE A 445 -25.03 18.92 -3.96
CA ILE A 445 -24.79 17.70 -4.74
C ILE A 445 -24.19 18.00 -6.12
N ASP A 446 -24.49 19.16 -6.69
CA ASP A 446 -23.96 19.56 -8.00
C ASP A 446 -22.47 19.91 -7.97
N ASP A 447 -21.96 20.25 -6.82
CA ASP A 447 -20.55 20.57 -6.57
C ASP A 447 -19.71 19.33 -6.20
N LEU A 448 -20.37 18.18 -5.95
CA LEU A 448 -19.65 16.95 -5.57
C LEU A 448 -18.98 16.31 -6.78
N PRO A 449 -17.77 15.76 -6.60
CA PRO A 449 -17.05 15.06 -7.68
C PRO A 449 -17.76 13.78 -8.13
N PHE A 450 -18.56 13.17 -7.22
CA PHE A 450 -19.34 11.96 -7.45
C PHE A 450 -20.69 12.08 -6.77
N LYS A 451 -21.75 11.53 -7.42
CA LYS A 451 -23.13 11.65 -6.94
C LYS A 451 -23.72 10.34 -6.42
N GLY A 452 -22.97 9.23 -6.50
CA GLY A 452 -23.40 7.94 -5.97
C GLY A 452 -23.51 7.94 -4.44
N SER A 453 -24.54 7.26 -3.90
CA SER A 453 -24.82 7.27 -2.47
C SER A 453 -23.64 6.82 -1.61
N HIS A 454 -22.93 5.76 -2.03
CA HIS A 454 -21.74 5.27 -1.35
C HIS A 454 -20.55 6.26 -1.41
N PHE A 455 -20.43 7.05 -2.50
CA PHE A 455 -19.43 8.11 -2.58
C PHE A 455 -19.77 9.29 -1.70
N ILE A 456 -21.04 9.71 -1.66
CA ILE A 456 -21.51 10.77 -0.76
C ILE A 456 -21.23 10.35 0.70
N GLN A 457 -21.45 9.09 1.06
CA GLN A 457 -21.16 8.57 2.38
C GLN A 457 -19.67 8.63 2.73
N ASN A 458 -18.78 8.31 1.76
CA ASN A 458 -17.31 8.46 1.93
C ASN A 458 -16.91 9.95 2.04
N ILE A 459 -17.55 10.82 1.27
CA ILE A 459 -17.36 12.28 1.35
C ILE A 459 -17.76 12.80 2.74
N LEU A 460 -18.93 12.41 3.24
CA LEU A 460 -19.40 12.77 4.58
C LEU A 460 -18.40 12.32 5.67
N SER A 461 -17.91 11.10 5.55
CA SER A 461 -16.90 10.55 6.48
C SER A 461 -15.60 11.36 6.46
N ALA A 462 -15.13 11.75 5.26
CA ALA A 462 -13.93 12.57 5.11
C ALA A 462 -14.13 14.00 5.63
N ILE A 463 -15.29 14.61 5.36
CA ILE A 463 -15.67 15.93 5.90
C ILE A 463 -15.73 15.86 7.43
N GLY A 464 -16.42 14.87 8.01
CA GLY A 464 -16.52 14.69 9.46
C GLY A 464 -15.16 14.54 10.13
N ALA A 465 -14.24 13.79 9.49
CA ALA A 465 -12.87 13.67 9.98
C ALA A 465 -12.12 15.02 9.94
N CYS A 466 -12.21 15.77 8.86
CA CYS A 466 -11.53 17.06 8.73
C CYS A 466 -12.13 18.13 9.66
N ILE A 467 -13.45 18.14 9.87
CA ILE A 467 -14.11 18.99 10.89
C ILE A 467 -13.56 18.65 12.29
N SER A 468 -13.47 17.36 12.61
CA SER A 468 -12.94 16.89 13.92
C SER A 468 -11.45 17.23 14.13
N LEU A 469 -10.74 17.65 13.10
CA LEU A 469 -9.37 18.16 13.13
C LEU A 469 -9.29 19.69 13.16
N ASP A 470 -10.42 20.37 13.32
CA ASP A 470 -10.52 21.85 13.31
C ASP A 470 -10.03 22.47 11.97
N ILE A 471 -10.17 21.75 10.83
CA ILE A 471 -9.87 22.30 9.52
C ILE A 471 -10.95 23.29 9.11
N GLU A 472 -10.55 24.45 8.59
CA GLU A 472 -11.48 25.49 8.12
C GLU A 472 -12.44 24.94 7.06
N THR A 473 -13.74 25.19 7.22
CA THR A 473 -14.80 24.66 6.34
C THR A 473 -14.56 25.00 4.86
N ASP A 474 -14.09 26.20 4.57
CA ASP A 474 -13.80 26.62 3.17
C ASP A 474 -12.71 25.74 2.53
N LYS A 475 -11.67 25.35 3.30
CA LYS A 475 -10.62 24.45 2.82
C LYS A 475 -11.12 23.03 2.59
N ILE A 476 -12.04 22.57 3.47
CA ILE A 476 -12.71 21.26 3.30
C ILE A 476 -13.50 21.27 2.00
N ILE A 477 -14.31 22.31 1.76
CA ILE A 477 -15.12 22.49 0.56
C ILE A 477 -14.25 22.49 -0.70
N GLU A 478 -13.17 23.29 -0.71
CA GLU A 478 -12.23 23.35 -1.84
C GLU A 478 -11.58 21.98 -2.12
N GLY A 479 -11.16 21.27 -1.06
CA GLY A 479 -10.60 19.95 -1.16
C GLY A 479 -11.58 18.93 -1.74
N VAL A 480 -12.83 18.91 -1.28
CA VAL A 480 -13.86 18.02 -1.82
C VAL A 480 -14.15 18.32 -3.30
N LYS A 481 -14.33 19.59 -3.67
CA LYS A 481 -14.60 19.99 -5.06
C LYS A 481 -13.47 19.64 -6.02
N SER A 482 -12.23 19.69 -5.57
CA SER A 482 -11.04 19.39 -6.39
C SER A 482 -10.66 17.91 -6.40
N TYR A 483 -11.32 17.07 -5.62
CA TYR A 483 -10.99 15.65 -5.49
C TYR A 483 -11.19 14.88 -6.80
N LYS A 484 -10.23 14.01 -7.09
CA LYS A 484 -10.33 13.05 -8.19
C LYS A 484 -10.30 11.64 -7.63
N ALA A 485 -11.09 10.75 -8.23
CA ALA A 485 -11.10 9.35 -7.84
C ALA A 485 -9.70 8.74 -7.92
N LEU A 486 -9.44 7.86 -6.99
CA LEU A 486 -8.34 6.91 -7.13
C LEU A 486 -8.58 6.02 -8.36
N ASN A 487 -7.50 5.55 -8.97
CA ASN A 487 -7.60 4.53 -10.01
C ASN A 487 -8.45 3.37 -9.49
N ARG A 488 -9.27 2.79 -10.36
CA ARG A 488 -10.13 1.66 -10.00
C ARG A 488 -11.07 1.90 -8.80
N ARG A 489 -11.47 3.14 -8.55
CA ARG A 489 -12.48 3.51 -7.56
C ARG A 489 -13.56 4.35 -8.24
N PHE A 490 -14.36 3.72 -9.09
CA PHE A 490 -15.32 4.36 -10.01
C PHE A 490 -14.64 5.36 -10.95
N ALA A 491 -13.44 4.99 -11.39
CA ALA A 491 -12.58 5.85 -12.19
C ALA A 491 -13.08 5.88 -13.65
N LYS A 492 -13.20 7.06 -14.20
CA LYS A 492 -13.55 7.24 -15.61
C LYS A 492 -12.31 7.08 -16.48
N LEU A 493 -12.33 6.09 -17.36
CA LEU A 493 -11.23 5.79 -18.29
C LEU A 493 -11.46 6.38 -19.68
N ASN A 494 -12.72 6.51 -20.12
CA ASN A 494 -13.06 7.02 -21.44
C ASN A 494 -14.40 7.76 -21.42
N ASP A 495 -14.62 8.69 -22.38
CA ASP A 495 -15.83 9.48 -22.49
C ASP A 495 -16.90 8.87 -23.39
N LYS A 496 -16.48 8.18 -24.47
CA LYS A 496 -17.40 7.67 -25.50
C LYS A 496 -16.84 6.38 -26.16
N PRO A 497 -17.43 5.21 -25.88
CA PRO A 497 -18.40 4.99 -24.81
C PRO A 497 -17.85 5.41 -23.45
N LEU A 498 -18.71 5.76 -22.51
CA LEU A 498 -18.28 6.01 -21.12
C LEU A 498 -17.75 4.70 -20.53
N ILE A 499 -16.48 4.68 -20.12
CA ILE A 499 -15.87 3.52 -19.46
C ILE A 499 -15.57 3.89 -18.02
N ILE A 500 -16.10 3.09 -17.09
CA ILE A 500 -15.90 3.22 -15.65
C ILE A 500 -15.19 1.96 -15.16
N ASP A 501 -14.13 2.14 -14.36
CA ASP A 501 -13.39 1.06 -13.72
C ASP A 501 -13.54 1.15 -12.20
N ASP A 502 -14.00 0.05 -11.59
CA ASP A 502 -14.19 -0.05 -10.14
C ASP A 502 -13.64 -1.37 -9.58
N PHE A 503 -13.02 -1.28 -8.43
CA PHE A 503 -12.44 -2.43 -7.73
C PHE A 503 -13.50 -3.32 -7.05
N ALA A 504 -14.78 -3.12 -7.32
CA ALA A 504 -15.89 -3.90 -6.74
C ALA A 504 -15.64 -5.40 -6.90
N HIS A 505 -15.50 -6.12 -5.79
CA HIS A 505 -15.11 -7.54 -5.74
C HIS A 505 -15.79 -8.30 -4.60
N ASN A 506 -16.70 -7.65 -3.89
CA ASN A 506 -17.55 -8.24 -2.88
C ASN A 506 -19.03 -7.92 -3.20
N PRO A 507 -20.00 -8.64 -2.61
CA PRO A 507 -21.43 -8.50 -2.96
C PRO A 507 -21.96 -7.06 -2.90
N ASP A 508 -21.64 -6.35 -1.83
CA ASP A 508 -22.14 -4.97 -1.63
C ASP A 508 -21.52 -3.98 -2.61
N GLY A 509 -20.20 -4.12 -2.86
CA GLY A 509 -19.48 -3.32 -3.86
C GLY A 509 -20.04 -3.54 -5.26
N ILE A 510 -20.28 -4.79 -5.67
CA ILE A 510 -20.86 -5.14 -6.98
C ILE A 510 -22.24 -4.49 -7.15
N LYS A 511 -23.14 -4.69 -6.17
CA LYS A 511 -24.49 -4.11 -6.22
C LYS A 511 -24.46 -2.59 -6.26
N ALA A 512 -23.67 -1.96 -5.41
CA ALA A 512 -23.56 -0.49 -5.33
C ALA A 512 -23.06 0.10 -6.65
N THR A 513 -21.98 -0.46 -7.21
CA THR A 513 -21.36 0.04 -8.44
C THR A 513 -22.27 -0.16 -9.66
N ILE A 514 -22.92 -1.31 -9.83
CA ILE A 514 -23.89 -1.54 -10.90
C ILE A 514 -25.10 -0.59 -10.77
N SER A 515 -25.69 -0.49 -9.57
CA SER A 515 -26.82 0.39 -9.32
C SER A 515 -26.49 1.85 -9.63
N GLU A 516 -25.30 2.32 -9.26
CA GLU A 516 -24.90 3.70 -9.55
C GLU A 516 -24.67 3.93 -11.04
N THR A 517 -24.05 2.97 -11.73
CA THR A 517 -23.82 3.07 -13.18
C THR A 517 -25.14 3.07 -13.96
N LEU A 518 -26.12 2.28 -13.52
CA LEU A 518 -27.46 2.27 -14.14
C LEU A 518 -28.16 3.62 -14.05
N LYS A 519 -27.97 4.40 -12.97
CA LYS A 519 -28.55 5.77 -12.85
C LYS A 519 -27.97 6.75 -13.88
N MET A 520 -26.75 6.47 -14.37
CA MET A 520 -26.06 7.26 -15.39
C MET A 520 -26.42 6.83 -16.81
N LEU A 521 -27.05 5.66 -16.98
CA LEU A 521 -27.35 5.09 -18.29
C LEU A 521 -28.40 5.91 -19.02
N PRO A 522 -28.13 6.41 -20.24
CA PRO A 522 -29.12 7.12 -21.03
C PRO A 522 -30.28 6.20 -21.46
N GLU A 523 -31.45 6.76 -21.71
CA GLU A 523 -32.61 6.00 -22.18
C GLU A 523 -32.29 5.21 -23.46
N ASN A 524 -32.74 3.97 -23.51
CA ASN A 524 -32.53 3.01 -24.63
C ASN A 524 -31.06 2.67 -24.94
N GLN A 525 -30.13 2.85 -24.00
CA GLN A 525 -28.76 2.42 -24.11
C GLN A 525 -28.51 1.15 -23.27
N LYS A 526 -27.34 0.52 -23.46
CA LYS A 526 -26.93 -0.69 -22.74
C LYS A 526 -25.80 -0.39 -21.76
N LEU A 527 -25.82 -1.12 -20.65
CA LEU A 527 -24.72 -1.23 -19.71
C LEU A 527 -23.98 -2.54 -19.96
N HIS A 528 -22.76 -2.47 -20.45
CA HIS A 528 -21.89 -3.62 -20.63
C HIS A 528 -21.05 -3.81 -19.38
N VAL A 529 -21.34 -4.85 -18.59
CA VAL A 529 -20.59 -5.17 -17.36
C VAL A 529 -19.53 -6.22 -17.67
N ALA A 530 -18.25 -5.85 -17.60
CA ALA A 530 -17.13 -6.77 -17.67
C ALA A 530 -16.67 -7.08 -16.22
N CYS A 531 -16.86 -8.33 -15.80
CA CYS A 531 -16.53 -8.78 -14.44
C CYS A 531 -15.36 -9.78 -14.50
N ALA A 532 -14.25 -9.44 -13.81
CA ALA A 532 -13.19 -10.40 -13.56
C ALA A 532 -13.55 -11.28 -12.36
N ILE A 533 -13.62 -12.60 -12.58
CA ILE A 533 -13.87 -13.59 -11.53
C ILE A 533 -12.71 -13.54 -10.53
N ARG A 534 -12.99 -13.56 -9.25
CA ARG A 534 -11.98 -13.47 -8.19
C ARG A 534 -11.32 -14.83 -7.97
N GLY A 535 -10.07 -15.00 -8.39
CA GLY A 535 -9.37 -16.27 -8.31
C GLY A 535 -8.71 -16.57 -6.97
N SER A 536 -8.55 -17.86 -6.66
CA SER A 536 -7.87 -18.39 -5.47
C SER A 536 -8.43 -17.86 -4.13
N ARG A 537 -9.75 -17.61 -4.07
CA ARG A 537 -10.47 -17.16 -2.87
C ARG A 537 -11.55 -18.14 -2.43
N GLY A 538 -11.80 -19.17 -3.25
CA GLY A 538 -12.74 -20.24 -2.99
C GLY A 538 -14.14 -20.02 -3.55
N VAL A 539 -14.87 -21.13 -3.62
CA VAL A 539 -16.20 -21.19 -4.23
C VAL A 539 -17.23 -20.33 -3.48
N GLU A 540 -17.14 -20.23 -2.13
CA GLU A 540 -18.13 -19.49 -1.34
C GLU A 540 -18.14 -17.98 -1.66
N ILE A 541 -16.98 -17.36 -1.78
CA ILE A 541 -16.88 -15.93 -2.15
C ILE A 541 -17.44 -15.73 -3.55
N ASN A 542 -17.04 -16.59 -4.48
CA ASN A 542 -17.49 -16.50 -5.86
C ASN A 542 -18.99 -16.76 -5.99
N GLN A 543 -19.57 -17.63 -5.15
CA GLN A 543 -21.03 -17.82 -5.08
C GLN A 543 -21.73 -16.53 -4.64
N LEU A 544 -21.27 -15.88 -3.57
CA LEU A 544 -21.88 -14.63 -3.10
C LEU A 544 -21.74 -13.49 -4.14
N ASN A 545 -20.61 -13.43 -4.82
CA ASN A 545 -20.38 -12.42 -5.87
C ASN A 545 -21.30 -12.65 -7.07
N VAL A 546 -21.48 -13.88 -7.53
CA VAL A 546 -22.38 -14.16 -8.64
C VAL A 546 -23.86 -13.97 -8.24
N ASP A 547 -24.24 -14.29 -7.00
CA ASP A 547 -25.58 -13.99 -6.49
C ASP A 547 -25.87 -12.49 -6.51
N ALA A 548 -24.90 -11.66 -6.12
CA ALA A 548 -24.98 -10.21 -6.20
C ALA A 548 -25.11 -9.69 -7.65
N LEU A 549 -24.40 -10.30 -8.60
CA LEU A 549 -24.58 -10.03 -10.03
C LEU A 549 -25.99 -10.38 -10.49
N VAL A 550 -26.48 -11.59 -10.14
CA VAL A 550 -27.85 -12.02 -10.49
C VAL A 550 -28.91 -11.06 -9.98
N GLU A 551 -28.80 -10.64 -8.71
CA GLU A 551 -29.73 -9.66 -8.11
C GLU A 551 -29.67 -8.27 -8.78
N SER A 552 -28.54 -7.93 -9.38
CA SER A 552 -28.33 -6.63 -10.04
C SER A 552 -28.73 -6.61 -11.50
N MET A 553 -29.00 -7.78 -12.12
CA MET A 553 -29.31 -7.88 -13.55
C MET A 553 -30.63 -7.23 -13.92
N THR A 554 -30.63 -6.49 -15.02
CA THR A 554 -31.81 -5.92 -15.68
C THR A 554 -31.75 -6.19 -17.18
N ASP A 555 -32.85 -5.93 -17.91
CA ASP A 555 -32.89 -6.08 -19.38
C ASP A 555 -31.90 -5.15 -20.12
N ASP A 556 -31.38 -4.12 -19.45
CA ASP A 556 -30.44 -3.16 -20.02
C ASP A 556 -28.98 -3.56 -19.82
N ILE A 557 -28.69 -4.66 -19.09
CA ILE A 557 -27.32 -5.13 -18.80
C ILE A 557 -26.92 -6.26 -19.72
N GLU A 558 -25.74 -6.16 -20.31
CA GLU A 558 -25.03 -7.25 -20.99
C GLU A 558 -23.82 -7.67 -20.15
N LEU A 559 -23.71 -8.95 -19.78
CA LEU A 559 -22.70 -9.48 -18.87
C LEU A 559 -21.58 -10.19 -19.61
N TYR A 560 -20.35 -9.81 -19.28
CA TYR A 560 -19.11 -10.41 -19.77
C TYR A 560 -18.25 -10.83 -18.56
N LEU A 561 -17.74 -12.05 -18.61
CA LEU A 561 -16.89 -12.63 -17.56
C LEU A 561 -15.48 -12.84 -18.08
N SER A 562 -14.48 -12.58 -17.25
CA SER A 562 -13.08 -12.93 -17.53
C SER A 562 -12.47 -13.75 -16.40
N SER A 563 -11.75 -14.83 -16.75
CA SER A 563 -10.85 -15.53 -15.83
C SER A 563 -9.49 -14.83 -15.73
N SER A 564 -9.19 -13.89 -16.63
CA SER A 564 -8.00 -13.04 -16.61
C SER A 564 -6.65 -13.79 -16.54
N ASN A 565 -6.60 -14.99 -17.14
CA ASN A 565 -5.44 -15.89 -17.08
C ASN A 565 -4.16 -15.30 -17.71
N ASP A 566 -4.31 -14.30 -18.58
CA ASP A 566 -3.22 -13.58 -19.24
C ASP A 566 -2.54 -12.52 -18.34
N VAL A 567 -3.15 -12.19 -17.20
CA VAL A 567 -2.70 -11.06 -16.37
C VAL A 567 -2.53 -11.40 -14.89
N VAL A 568 -3.05 -12.52 -14.40
CA VAL A 568 -2.93 -12.95 -13.01
C VAL A 568 -1.80 -13.94 -12.80
N ASN A 569 -1.22 -13.96 -11.61
CA ASN A 569 -0.27 -14.97 -11.17
C ASN A 569 -1.00 -16.15 -10.49
N GLU A 570 -0.24 -17.19 -10.08
CA GLU A 570 -0.78 -18.38 -9.42
C GLU A 570 -1.60 -18.08 -8.15
N LEU A 571 -1.33 -16.96 -7.46
CA LEU A 571 -2.04 -16.58 -6.22
C LEU A 571 -3.42 -15.97 -6.48
N ASN A 572 -3.72 -15.60 -7.72
CA ASN A 572 -4.97 -14.98 -8.14
C ASN A 572 -5.60 -15.70 -9.35
N HIS A 573 -5.10 -16.89 -9.66
CA HIS A 573 -5.65 -17.72 -10.73
C HIS A 573 -7.06 -18.21 -10.39
N VAL A 574 -7.96 -18.19 -11.36
CA VAL A 574 -9.34 -18.66 -11.17
C VAL A 574 -9.36 -20.18 -11.32
N GLU A 575 -9.67 -20.88 -10.24
CA GLU A 575 -9.79 -22.32 -10.23
C GLU A 575 -11.07 -22.79 -10.96
N ASP A 576 -11.05 -24.02 -11.48
CA ASP A 576 -12.18 -24.56 -12.26
C ASP A 576 -13.50 -24.57 -11.47
N ASP A 577 -13.48 -24.90 -10.19
CA ASP A 577 -14.66 -24.93 -9.33
C ASP A 577 -15.19 -23.52 -8.99
N GLU A 578 -14.31 -22.53 -8.86
CA GLU A 578 -14.69 -21.11 -8.72
C GLU A 578 -15.43 -20.62 -9.97
N ARG A 579 -14.90 -20.92 -11.16
CA ARG A 579 -15.53 -20.58 -12.43
C ARG A 579 -16.86 -21.31 -12.62
N GLU A 580 -16.92 -22.61 -12.29
CA GLU A 580 -18.15 -23.39 -12.39
C GLU A 580 -19.28 -22.85 -11.49
N ALA A 581 -18.96 -22.31 -10.32
CA ALA A 581 -19.95 -21.65 -9.45
C ALA A 581 -20.63 -20.47 -10.16
N PHE A 582 -19.84 -19.61 -10.84
CA PHE A 582 -20.38 -18.52 -11.67
C PHE A 582 -21.30 -19.04 -12.77
N PHE A 583 -20.83 -19.97 -13.58
CA PHE A 583 -21.57 -20.48 -14.74
C PHE A 583 -22.86 -21.17 -14.32
N LYS A 584 -22.80 -22.02 -13.30
CA LYS A 584 -23.96 -22.72 -12.78
C LYS A 584 -25.04 -21.76 -12.32
N THR A 585 -24.68 -20.79 -11.49
CA THR A 585 -25.64 -19.85 -10.91
C THR A 585 -26.29 -18.96 -11.95
N LEU A 586 -25.51 -18.42 -12.92
CA LEU A 586 -26.05 -17.63 -14.02
C LEU A 586 -27.00 -18.45 -14.90
N ASN A 587 -26.62 -19.67 -15.25
CA ASN A 587 -27.46 -20.57 -16.06
C ASN A 587 -28.77 -20.96 -15.34
N GLU A 588 -28.70 -21.26 -14.03
CA GLU A 588 -29.88 -21.60 -13.20
C GLU A 588 -30.86 -20.42 -13.11
N ASN A 589 -30.38 -19.19 -13.17
CA ASN A 589 -31.19 -17.97 -13.17
C ASN A 589 -31.54 -17.45 -14.59
N GLY A 590 -31.14 -18.15 -15.65
CA GLY A 590 -31.46 -17.80 -17.04
C GLY A 590 -30.81 -16.50 -17.51
N ILE A 591 -29.63 -16.17 -16.98
CA ILE A 591 -28.89 -14.97 -17.35
C ILE A 591 -27.93 -15.32 -18.48
N ASP A 592 -28.00 -14.59 -19.57
CA ASP A 592 -27.06 -14.69 -20.69
C ASP A 592 -25.75 -13.98 -20.34
N TYR A 593 -24.63 -14.62 -20.63
CA TYR A 593 -23.29 -14.07 -20.45
C TYR A 593 -22.31 -14.56 -21.53
N VAL A 594 -21.22 -13.84 -21.71
CA VAL A 594 -20.08 -14.28 -22.53
C VAL A 594 -18.84 -14.41 -21.64
N HIS A 595 -18.15 -15.54 -21.73
CA HIS A 595 -16.94 -15.79 -20.95
C HIS A 595 -15.68 -15.80 -21.81
N PHE A 596 -14.60 -15.24 -21.28
CA PHE A 596 -13.27 -15.22 -21.84
C PHE A 596 -12.24 -15.72 -20.83
N ASP A 597 -11.28 -16.53 -21.28
CA ASP A 597 -10.16 -16.96 -20.45
C ASP A 597 -9.19 -15.79 -20.17
N ASN A 598 -9.08 -14.86 -21.11
CA ASN A 598 -8.15 -13.75 -21.09
C ASN A 598 -8.88 -12.41 -20.92
N LEU A 599 -8.30 -11.50 -20.14
CA LEU A 599 -8.85 -10.16 -19.95
C LEU A 599 -8.84 -9.34 -21.24
N LYS A 600 -7.75 -9.40 -22.00
CA LYS A 600 -7.61 -8.67 -23.27
C LYS A 600 -8.71 -9.03 -24.27
N ASP A 601 -9.06 -10.31 -24.39
CA ASP A 601 -10.11 -10.78 -25.31
C ASP A 601 -11.49 -10.29 -24.82
N CYS A 602 -11.74 -10.32 -23.50
CA CYS A 602 -12.95 -9.79 -22.89
C CYS A 602 -13.13 -8.29 -23.18
N LEU A 603 -12.12 -7.49 -22.89
CA LEU A 603 -12.18 -6.03 -23.09
C LEU A 603 -12.31 -5.66 -24.56
N SER A 604 -11.66 -6.38 -25.47
CA SER A 604 -11.78 -6.16 -26.91
C SER A 604 -13.20 -6.43 -27.42
N GLU A 605 -13.83 -7.51 -26.95
CA GLU A 605 -15.21 -7.84 -27.31
C GLU A 605 -16.21 -6.83 -26.75
N VAL A 606 -16.07 -6.48 -25.46
CA VAL A 606 -16.93 -5.50 -24.80
C VAL A 606 -16.87 -4.14 -25.51
N TYR A 607 -15.67 -3.65 -25.79
CA TYR A 607 -15.48 -2.37 -26.49
C TYR A 607 -15.99 -2.43 -27.92
N GLY A 608 -15.81 -3.55 -28.62
CA GLY A 608 -16.28 -3.74 -29.99
C GLY A 608 -17.80 -3.80 -30.14
N ARG A 609 -18.53 -4.18 -29.07
CA ARG A 609 -20.01 -4.25 -29.04
C ARG A 609 -20.65 -2.96 -28.59
N ALA A 610 -19.99 -2.21 -27.71
CA ALA A 610 -20.56 -1.01 -27.16
C ALA A 610 -20.73 0.10 -28.20
N SER A 611 -21.90 0.74 -28.21
CA SER A 611 -22.17 1.93 -28.98
C SER A 611 -21.63 3.18 -28.26
N GLU A 612 -21.44 4.29 -28.98
CA GLU A 612 -20.88 5.54 -28.44
C GLU A 612 -21.58 6.07 -27.18
N ASN A 613 -22.89 5.80 -27.03
CA ASN A 613 -23.68 6.25 -25.90
C ASN A 613 -23.95 5.17 -24.84
N ASP A 614 -23.46 3.96 -25.04
CA ASP A 614 -23.51 2.91 -24.04
C ASP A 614 -22.50 3.19 -22.91
N ILE A 615 -22.64 2.47 -21.81
CA ILE A 615 -21.68 2.51 -20.71
C ILE A 615 -21.00 1.14 -20.60
N ILE A 616 -19.70 1.15 -20.43
CA ILE A 616 -18.90 -0.02 -20.08
C ILE A 616 -18.50 0.12 -18.61
N LEU A 617 -18.86 -0.86 -17.80
CA LEU A 617 -18.45 -0.96 -16.41
C LEU A 617 -17.50 -2.14 -16.24
N LEU A 618 -16.28 -1.86 -15.76
CA LEU A 618 -15.28 -2.84 -15.43
C LEU A 618 -15.28 -3.06 -13.93
N ILE A 619 -15.47 -4.30 -13.48
CA ILE A 619 -15.47 -4.65 -12.05
C ILE A 619 -14.61 -5.88 -11.78
N GLY A 620 -14.03 -5.94 -10.60
CA GLY A 620 -13.24 -7.06 -10.12
C GLY A 620 -11.95 -6.62 -9.41
N ALA A 621 -11.33 -7.54 -8.68
CA ALA A 621 -10.06 -7.33 -8.02
C ALA A 621 -8.87 -7.43 -9.00
N GLN A 622 -7.80 -8.14 -8.63
CA GLN A 622 -6.54 -8.22 -9.36
C GLN A 622 -6.68 -8.65 -10.83
N GLY A 623 -7.69 -9.45 -11.17
CA GLY A 623 -7.97 -9.86 -12.54
C GLY A 623 -8.34 -8.70 -13.48
N MET A 624 -8.67 -7.51 -12.95
CA MET A 624 -8.99 -6.31 -13.74
C MET A 624 -7.89 -5.21 -13.65
N ASP A 625 -6.82 -5.40 -12.85
CA ASP A 625 -5.80 -4.37 -12.60
C ASP A 625 -5.20 -3.75 -13.88
N PRO A 626 -4.84 -4.50 -14.94
CA PRO A 626 -4.25 -3.91 -16.13
C PRO A 626 -5.27 -3.40 -17.17
N ALA A 627 -6.56 -3.33 -16.83
CA ALA A 627 -7.62 -2.98 -17.78
C ALA A 627 -7.40 -1.62 -18.46
N GLU A 628 -7.00 -0.59 -17.72
CA GLU A 628 -6.70 0.73 -18.30
C GLU A 628 -5.58 0.67 -19.35
N SER A 629 -4.51 -0.06 -19.05
CA SER A 629 -3.40 -0.23 -20.00
C SER A 629 -3.82 -1.00 -21.25
N ILE A 630 -4.58 -2.08 -21.09
CA ILE A 630 -5.08 -2.88 -22.21
C ILE A 630 -6.05 -2.07 -23.08
N LEU A 631 -6.94 -1.27 -22.47
CA LEU A 631 -7.88 -0.43 -23.21
C LEU A 631 -7.17 0.67 -24.02
N LYS A 632 -6.07 1.25 -23.53
CA LYS A 632 -5.28 2.21 -24.31
C LYS A 632 -4.72 1.63 -25.61
N ASP A 633 -4.53 0.32 -25.67
CA ASP A 633 -4.10 -0.39 -26.88
C ASP A 633 -5.27 -0.76 -27.80
N ILE A 634 -6.50 -0.77 -27.28
CA ILE A 634 -7.71 -1.14 -28.03
C ILE A 634 -8.41 0.10 -28.63
N ILE A 635 -8.43 1.21 -27.88
CA ILE A 635 -9.04 2.48 -28.25
C ILE A 635 -8.10 3.29 -29.13
#